data_5e750bad3929f6e896b2ebd9e9eadec3
#
_entry.id   5e750bad3929f6e896b2ebd9e9eadec3
#
_cell.length_a   1.000
_cell.length_b   1.000
_cell.length_c   1.000
_cell.angle_alpha   90.00
_cell.angle_beta   90.00
_cell.angle_gamma   90.00
#
_symmetry.space_group_name_H-M   'P 1'
#
loop_
_entity.id
_entity.type
_entity.pdbx_description
1 polymer ?
#
loop_
_entity_poly.entity_id
_entity_poly.type
_entity_poly.pdbx_seq_one_letter_code
_entity_poly.pdbx_strand_id
1 'polypeptide(L)'
;MTDTQVTWLTQESHDRLKSELDGLIANRVVIAAEINDRREEGDLKENGGYHAAREEQGQQERRIRQLQELLNNAKVGEAPTKSGVALPGSVVKVFYDGDTSDTETFLIATREEGRHGDLEVYSPSSPLGKALLDAKVGESREYTLPNGGTMKVTLTSAEPYHA
;
A
#
# COMPACT_ATOMS: atom_id res chain seq x y z
N MET A 1 -23.23 -3.50 2.04
CA MET A 1 -22.37 -2.85 1.05
C MET A 1 -20.96 -2.78 1.60
N THR A 2 -20.08 -3.56 1.04
CA THR A 2 -18.68 -3.48 1.41
C THR A 2 -18.10 -2.20 0.83
N ASP A 3 -17.63 -1.33 1.70
CA ASP A 3 -16.86 -0.18 1.26
C ASP A 3 -15.60 -0.69 0.58
N THR A 4 -15.59 -0.62 -0.74
CA THR A 4 -14.39 -0.90 -1.50
C THR A 4 -13.39 0.21 -1.20
N GLN A 5 -12.38 -0.14 -0.44
CA GLN A 5 -11.31 0.81 -0.15
C GLN A 5 -10.58 1.13 -1.44
N VAL A 6 -10.63 2.39 -1.84
CA VAL A 6 -9.87 2.88 -2.98
C VAL A 6 -8.40 2.93 -2.60
N THR A 7 -7.56 2.27 -3.38
CA THR A 7 -6.11 2.31 -3.22
C THR A 7 -5.53 3.33 -4.19
N TRP A 8 -4.78 4.30 -3.65
CA TRP A 8 -4.11 5.31 -4.46
C TRP A 8 -2.70 4.82 -4.81
N LEU A 9 -2.39 4.76 -6.09
CA LEU A 9 -1.10 4.31 -6.59
C LEU A 9 -0.53 5.33 -7.58
N THR A 10 0.79 5.44 -7.61
CA THR A 10 1.46 6.12 -8.72
C THR A 10 1.40 5.20 -9.94
N GLN A 11 1.60 5.77 -11.13
CA GLN A 11 1.65 4.97 -12.35
C GLN A 11 2.75 3.92 -12.27
N GLU A 12 3.92 4.28 -11.75
CA GLU A 12 5.04 3.38 -11.57
C GLU A 12 4.68 2.19 -10.67
N SER A 13 4.07 2.45 -9.52
CA SER A 13 3.67 1.39 -8.59
C SER A 13 2.58 0.51 -9.19
N HIS A 14 1.62 1.11 -9.89
CA HIS A 14 0.58 0.36 -10.59
C HIS A 14 1.18 -0.60 -11.61
N ASP A 15 2.10 -0.11 -12.44
CA ASP A 15 2.75 -0.92 -13.46
C ASP A 15 3.60 -2.04 -12.85
N ARG A 16 4.30 -1.75 -11.77
CA ARG A 16 5.10 -2.75 -11.04
C ARG A 16 4.23 -3.87 -10.48
N LEU A 17 3.12 -3.52 -9.84
CA LEU A 17 2.20 -4.50 -9.27
C LEU A 17 1.48 -5.30 -10.36
N LYS A 18 1.15 -4.67 -11.48
CA LYS A 18 0.57 -5.36 -12.62
C LYS A 18 1.54 -6.35 -13.23
N SER A 19 2.82 -5.98 -13.36
CA SER A 19 3.88 -6.90 -13.81
C SER A 19 4.02 -8.10 -12.88
N GLU A 20 3.98 -7.87 -11.57
CA GLU A 20 4.01 -8.95 -10.58
C GLU A 20 2.83 -9.90 -10.79
N LEU A 21 1.63 -9.35 -10.94
CA LEU A 21 0.43 -10.15 -11.18
C LEU A 21 0.54 -10.98 -12.45
N ASP A 22 0.95 -10.36 -13.55
CA ASP A 22 1.10 -11.04 -14.83
C ASP A 22 2.13 -12.18 -14.74
N GLY A 23 3.23 -11.95 -14.03
CA GLY A 23 4.25 -12.97 -13.78
C GLY A 23 3.72 -14.14 -12.98
N LEU A 24 2.93 -13.88 -11.94
CA LEU A 24 2.34 -14.93 -11.12
C LEU A 24 1.30 -15.75 -11.90
N ILE A 25 0.50 -15.09 -12.73
CA ILE A 25 -0.47 -15.78 -13.59
C ILE A 25 0.25 -16.68 -14.60
N ALA A 26 1.32 -16.17 -15.22
CA ALA A 26 2.13 -16.95 -16.15
C ALA A 26 2.77 -18.17 -15.46
N ASN A 27 3.16 -18.02 -14.19
CA ASN A 27 3.79 -19.07 -13.41
C ASN A 27 2.83 -20.19 -13.00
N ARG A 28 1.52 -19.99 -13.14
CA ARG A 28 0.52 -21.04 -12.85
C ARG A 28 0.79 -22.34 -13.60
N VAL A 29 1.16 -22.23 -14.86
CA VAL A 29 1.48 -23.39 -15.71
C VAL A 29 2.71 -24.11 -15.20
N VAL A 30 3.72 -23.35 -14.81
CA VAL A 30 4.98 -23.91 -14.29
C VAL A 30 4.76 -24.68 -12.98
N ILE A 31 4.03 -24.09 -12.04
CA ILE A 31 3.81 -24.74 -10.75
C ILE A 31 2.86 -25.93 -10.86
N ALA A 32 1.90 -25.87 -11.78
CA ALA A 32 1.02 -27.01 -12.05
C ALA A 32 1.81 -28.21 -12.61
N ALA A 33 2.78 -27.94 -13.50
CA ALA A 33 3.66 -28.97 -14.02
C ALA A 33 4.55 -29.57 -12.94
N GLU A 34 5.10 -28.72 -12.06
CA GLU A 34 5.90 -29.16 -10.92
C GLU A 34 5.10 -30.05 -9.97
N ILE A 35 3.87 -29.68 -9.67
CA ILE A 35 2.98 -30.48 -8.81
C ILE A 35 2.72 -31.84 -9.45
N ASN A 36 2.47 -31.88 -10.76
CA ASN A 36 2.23 -33.14 -11.48
C ASN A 36 3.46 -34.02 -11.47
N ASP A 37 4.66 -33.45 -11.68
CA ASP A 37 5.92 -34.21 -11.62
C ASP A 37 6.16 -34.79 -10.24
N ARG A 38 5.91 -34.01 -9.18
CA ARG A 38 6.06 -34.47 -7.80
C ARG A 38 5.06 -35.55 -7.44
N ARG A 39 3.85 -35.47 -7.98
CA ARG A 39 2.81 -36.49 -7.78
C ARG A 39 3.24 -37.83 -8.33
N GLU A 40 3.96 -37.86 -9.44
CA GLU A 40 4.42 -39.11 -10.08
C GLU A 40 5.61 -39.73 -9.37
N GLU A 41 6.29 -39.02 -8.45
CA GLU A 41 7.49 -39.51 -7.75
C GLU A 41 7.22 -40.49 -6.59
N GLY A 42 5.96 -40.76 -6.24
CA GLY A 42 5.65 -41.74 -5.22
C GLY A 42 4.43 -41.44 -4.36
N ASP A 43 4.45 -41.97 -3.11
CA ASP A 43 3.33 -41.85 -2.18
C ASP A 43 3.12 -40.39 -1.77
N LEU A 44 1.94 -39.86 -2.03
CA LEU A 44 1.57 -38.47 -1.76
C LEU A 44 1.65 -38.13 -0.27
N LYS A 45 1.41 -39.06 0.62
CA LYS A 45 1.42 -38.83 2.07
C LYS A 45 2.81 -38.47 2.60
N GLU A 46 3.85 -39.01 1.99
CA GLU A 46 5.23 -38.87 2.44
C GLU A 46 6.08 -38.03 1.49
N ASN A 47 5.44 -37.46 0.44
CA ASN A 47 6.13 -36.68 -0.59
C ASN A 47 6.25 -35.21 -0.15
N GLY A 48 7.37 -34.88 0.49
CA GLY A 48 7.65 -33.52 0.95
C GLY A 48 7.71 -32.51 -0.19
N GLY A 49 8.24 -32.91 -1.36
CA GLY A 49 8.29 -32.05 -2.53
C GLY A 49 6.91 -31.71 -3.08
N TYR A 50 6.00 -32.70 -3.09
CA TYR A 50 4.62 -32.49 -3.50
C TYR A 50 3.90 -31.49 -2.56
N HIS A 51 4.02 -31.69 -1.26
CA HIS A 51 3.40 -30.81 -0.27
C HIS A 51 3.95 -29.40 -0.34
N ALA A 52 5.26 -29.23 -0.52
CA ALA A 52 5.88 -27.93 -0.67
C ALA A 52 5.38 -27.20 -1.92
N ALA A 53 5.26 -27.91 -3.05
CA ALA A 53 4.75 -27.33 -4.30
C ALA A 53 3.28 -26.92 -4.17
N ARG A 54 2.47 -27.70 -3.47
CA ARG A 54 1.05 -27.37 -3.21
C ARG A 54 0.93 -26.15 -2.31
N GLU A 55 1.78 -26.04 -1.30
CA GLU A 55 1.81 -24.87 -0.42
C GLU A 55 2.20 -23.60 -1.18
N GLU A 56 3.23 -23.69 -2.01
CA GLU A 56 3.66 -22.57 -2.86
C GLU A 56 2.54 -22.13 -3.81
N GLN A 57 1.83 -23.09 -4.42
CA GLN A 57 0.67 -22.79 -5.25
C GLN A 57 -0.39 -22.00 -4.47
N GLY A 58 -0.68 -22.44 -3.25
CA GLY A 58 -1.64 -21.76 -2.39
C GLY A 58 -1.24 -20.31 -2.08
N GLN A 59 0.03 -20.08 -1.79
CA GLN A 59 0.57 -18.75 -1.52
C GLN A 59 0.48 -17.86 -2.76
N GLN A 60 0.84 -18.39 -3.93
CA GLN A 60 0.75 -17.64 -5.19
C GLN A 60 -0.68 -17.28 -5.52
N GLU A 61 -1.63 -18.20 -5.33
CA GLU A 61 -3.04 -17.93 -5.61
C GLU A 61 -3.60 -16.85 -4.67
N ARG A 62 -3.19 -16.84 -3.41
CA ARG A 62 -3.58 -15.76 -2.48
C ARG A 62 -3.02 -14.41 -2.91
N ARG A 63 -1.76 -14.38 -3.34
CA ARG A 63 -1.15 -13.13 -3.82
C ARG A 63 -1.81 -12.64 -5.10
N ILE A 64 -2.15 -13.54 -6.02
CA ILE A 64 -2.87 -13.21 -7.25
C ILE A 64 -4.21 -12.53 -6.91
N ARG A 65 -4.99 -13.13 -6.00
CA ARG A 65 -6.28 -12.55 -5.59
C ARG A 65 -6.10 -11.19 -4.95
N GLN A 66 -5.09 -11.06 -4.08
CA GLN A 66 -4.78 -9.80 -3.42
C GLN A 66 -4.44 -8.71 -4.44
N LEU A 67 -3.59 -9.02 -5.42
CA LEU A 67 -3.21 -8.07 -6.46
C LEU A 67 -4.37 -7.72 -7.39
N GLN A 68 -5.19 -8.70 -7.75
CA GLN A 68 -6.37 -8.46 -8.59
C GLN A 68 -7.35 -7.51 -7.90
N GLU A 69 -7.62 -7.74 -6.63
CA GLU A 69 -8.51 -6.88 -5.85
C GLU A 69 -7.94 -5.48 -5.70
N LEU A 70 -6.66 -5.38 -5.35
CA LEU A 70 -5.98 -4.11 -5.17
C LEU A 70 -5.97 -3.28 -6.46
N LEU A 71 -5.59 -3.89 -7.58
CA LEU A 71 -5.53 -3.21 -8.88
C LEU A 71 -6.92 -2.85 -9.41
N ASN A 72 -7.91 -3.68 -9.12
CA ASN A 72 -9.29 -3.40 -9.52
C ASN A 72 -9.85 -2.17 -8.81
N ASN A 73 -9.41 -1.92 -7.60
CA ASN A 73 -9.85 -0.79 -6.78
C ASN A 73 -8.85 0.37 -6.77
N ALA A 74 -7.80 0.29 -7.59
CA ALA A 74 -6.76 1.30 -7.62
C ALA A 74 -7.19 2.53 -8.41
N LYS A 75 -6.84 3.69 -7.88
CA LYS A 75 -6.84 4.94 -8.63
C LYS A 75 -5.41 5.34 -8.88
N VAL A 76 -5.06 5.51 -10.14
CA VAL A 76 -3.73 5.93 -10.54
C VAL A 76 -3.72 7.46 -10.57
N GLY A 77 -2.90 8.05 -9.69
CA GLY A 77 -2.68 9.47 -9.68
C GLY A 77 -1.31 9.78 -10.24
N GLU A 78 -1.19 10.91 -10.89
CA GLU A 78 0.13 11.44 -11.22
C GLU A 78 0.81 11.87 -9.93
N ALA A 79 2.14 11.76 -9.88
CA ALA A 79 2.88 12.31 -8.76
C ALA A 79 2.51 13.77 -8.61
N PRO A 80 2.19 14.26 -7.39
CA PRO A 80 1.78 15.64 -7.23
C PRO A 80 2.88 16.57 -7.70
N THR A 81 2.51 17.53 -8.53
CA THR A 81 3.42 18.57 -9.01
C THR A 81 3.29 19.84 -8.18
N LYS A 82 2.30 19.89 -7.28
CA LYS A 82 2.02 21.06 -6.46
C LYS A 82 2.61 20.93 -5.07
N SER A 83 3.33 21.96 -4.65
CA SER A 83 3.74 22.16 -3.26
C SER A 83 2.62 22.88 -2.49
N GLY A 84 2.58 22.68 -1.19
CA GLY A 84 1.67 23.42 -0.31
C GLY A 84 0.31 22.79 -0.09
N VAL A 85 0.02 21.66 -0.72
CA VAL A 85 -1.24 20.91 -0.53
C VAL A 85 -0.91 19.46 -0.25
N ALA A 86 -1.52 18.90 0.79
CA ALA A 86 -1.30 17.48 1.15
C ALA A 86 -2.10 16.59 0.20
N LEU A 87 -1.39 15.88 -0.66
CA LEU A 87 -1.95 14.97 -1.66
C LEU A 87 -1.29 13.60 -1.53
N PRO A 88 -1.91 12.52 -2.04
CA PRO A 88 -1.21 11.24 -2.13
C PRO A 88 0.11 11.40 -2.89
N GLY A 89 1.21 10.93 -2.31
CA GLY A 89 2.55 11.11 -2.85
C GLY A 89 3.28 12.34 -2.32
N SER A 90 2.68 13.07 -1.39
CA SER A 90 3.32 14.23 -0.75
C SER A 90 4.08 13.84 0.52
N VAL A 91 5.25 14.45 0.71
CA VAL A 91 5.93 14.46 2.00
C VAL A 91 5.40 15.66 2.78
N VAL A 92 4.80 15.40 3.93
CA VAL A 92 4.18 16.43 4.74
C VAL A 92 4.89 16.55 6.08
N LYS A 93 4.94 17.78 6.59
CA LYS A 93 5.40 18.06 7.94
C LYS A 93 4.25 18.71 8.71
N VAL A 94 4.01 18.20 9.90
CA VAL A 94 2.88 18.63 10.73
C VAL A 94 3.34 18.87 12.16
N PHE A 95 2.52 19.58 12.93
CA PHE A 95 2.64 19.60 14.40
C PHE A 95 1.27 19.32 15.02
N TYR A 96 1.30 18.83 16.25
CA TYR A 96 0.11 18.33 16.95
C TYR A 96 -0.31 19.27 18.09
N ASP A 97 -1.63 19.41 18.28
CA ASP A 97 -2.26 20.16 19.40
C ASP A 97 -1.74 21.60 19.58
N GLY A 98 -1.33 22.24 18.49
CA GLY A 98 -0.81 23.60 18.56
C GLY A 98 0.60 23.69 19.11
N ASP A 99 1.26 22.56 19.41
CA ASP A 99 2.61 22.51 19.89
C ASP A 99 3.61 22.45 18.72
N THR A 100 4.20 23.58 18.39
CA THR A 100 5.13 23.70 17.27
C THR A 100 6.44 22.90 17.47
N SER A 101 6.70 22.40 18.68
CA SER A 101 7.85 21.54 18.95
C SER A 101 7.55 20.06 18.76
N ASP A 102 6.27 19.68 18.72
CA ASP A 102 5.83 18.30 18.50
C ASP A 102 5.56 18.07 17.02
N THR A 103 6.62 17.90 16.24
CA THR A 103 6.56 17.79 14.79
C THR A 103 6.79 16.37 14.32
N GLU A 104 6.16 16.04 13.18
CA GLU A 104 6.37 14.76 12.51
C GLU A 104 6.44 15.00 11.00
N THR A 105 7.31 14.28 10.33
CA THR A 105 7.44 14.30 8.86
C THR A 105 7.12 12.91 8.33
N PHE A 106 6.22 12.81 7.37
CA PHE A 106 5.84 11.52 6.81
C PHE A 106 5.36 11.67 5.37
N LEU A 107 5.27 10.52 4.69
CA LEU A 107 4.77 10.42 3.32
C LEU A 107 3.32 9.93 3.36
N ILE A 108 2.43 10.58 2.60
CA ILE A 108 1.07 10.08 2.41
C ILE A 108 1.10 9.16 1.18
N ALA A 109 1.04 7.86 1.41
CA ALA A 109 1.10 6.86 0.35
C ALA A 109 0.52 5.53 0.83
N THR A 110 0.20 4.66 -0.10
CA THR A 110 -0.23 3.31 0.25
C THR A 110 0.98 2.44 0.58
N ARG A 111 0.78 1.38 1.36
CA ARG A 111 1.84 0.43 1.70
C ARG A 111 2.49 -0.19 0.47
N GLU A 112 1.71 -0.33 -0.60
CA GLU A 112 2.15 -0.95 -1.85
C GLU A 112 3.11 -0.04 -2.65
N GLU A 113 3.22 1.24 -2.28
CA GLU A 113 4.22 2.14 -2.86
C GLU A 113 5.65 1.74 -2.49
N GLY A 114 5.82 0.90 -1.46
CA GLY A 114 7.12 0.42 -1.01
C GLY A 114 7.74 1.29 0.07
N ARG A 115 9.00 1.03 0.36
CA ARG A 115 9.75 1.81 1.33
C ARG A 115 10.31 3.08 0.70
N HIS A 116 10.17 4.17 1.41
CA HIS A 116 10.66 5.48 0.99
C HIS A 116 11.72 5.99 1.97
N GLY A 117 12.83 5.25 2.07
CA GLY A 117 13.91 5.59 2.99
C GLY A 117 13.48 5.46 4.45
N ASP A 118 13.81 6.44 5.27
CA ASP A 118 13.48 6.46 6.70
C ASP A 118 12.14 7.16 7.00
N LEU A 119 11.39 7.54 5.97
CA LEU A 119 10.11 8.21 6.15
C LEU A 119 9.03 7.24 6.60
N GLU A 120 8.29 7.67 7.63
CA GLU A 120 7.04 7.01 7.99
C GLU A 120 6.05 7.18 6.83
N VAL A 121 5.20 6.17 6.64
CA VAL A 121 4.18 6.20 5.59
C VAL A 121 2.81 6.06 6.23
N TYR A 122 1.94 7.02 5.97
CA TYR A 122 0.54 6.96 6.37
C TYR A 122 -0.33 6.85 5.12
N SER A 123 -1.24 5.88 5.14
CA SER A 123 -2.17 5.68 4.05
C SER A 123 -3.13 6.87 3.92
N PRO A 124 -3.51 7.27 2.69
CA PRO A 124 -4.58 8.25 2.50
C PRO A 124 -5.91 7.85 3.16
N SER A 125 -6.12 6.56 3.39
CA SER A 125 -7.32 6.06 4.05
C SER A 125 -7.19 5.96 5.58
N SER A 126 -5.98 6.16 6.14
CA SER A 126 -5.78 6.21 7.59
C SER A 126 -6.47 7.45 8.18
N PRO A 127 -6.82 7.45 9.48
CA PRO A 127 -7.44 8.63 10.08
C PRO A 127 -6.64 9.90 9.88
N LEU A 128 -5.32 9.85 10.11
CA LEU A 128 -4.44 11.01 9.92
C LEU A 128 -4.33 11.41 8.44
N GLY A 129 -4.11 10.45 7.55
CA GLY A 129 -4.02 10.71 6.12
C GLY A 129 -5.30 11.29 5.56
N LYS A 130 -6.44 10.75 5.96
CA LYS A 130 -7.76 11.22 5.55
C LYS A 130 -8.03 12.66 5.99
N ALA A 131 -7.63 13.00 7.22
CA ALA A 131 -7.79 14.34 7.75
C ALA A 131 -6.96 15.37 6.99
N LEU A 132 -5.77 14.98 6.54
CA LEU A 132 -4.84 15.88 5.86
C LEU A 132 -5.05 16.00 4.36
N LEU A 133 -5.77 15.06 3.73
CA LEU A 133 -6.00 15.14 2.27
C LEU A 133 -6.60 16.48 1.88
N ASP A 134 -6.02 17.10 0.86
CA ASP A 134 -6.40 18.42 0.34
C ASP A 134 -6.18 19.58 1.30
N ALA A 135 -5.54 19.37 2.44
CA ALA A 135 -5.19 20.43 3.36
C ALA A 135 -4.08 21.29 2.77
N LYS A 136 -4.20 22.60 2.97
CA LYS A 136 -3.17 23.57 2.56
C LYS A 136 -2.27 23.88 3.75
N VAL A 137 -1.05 24.29 3.46
CA VAL A 137 -0.11 24.73 4.51
C VAL A 137 -0.76 25.83 5.36
N GLY A 138 -0.71 25.65 6.68
CA GLY A 138 -1.34 26.53 7.65
C GLY A 138 -2.71 26.08 8.12
N GLU A 139 -3.35 25.14 7.42
CA GLU A 139 -4.64 24.59 7.84
C GLU A 139 -4.49 23.59 8.97
N SER A 140 -5.44 23.62 9.90
CA SER A 140 -5.55 22.64 10.98
C SER A 140 -6.73 21.71 10.71
N ARG A 141 -6.52 20.43 10.98
CA ARG A 141 -7.55 19.40 10.83
C ARG A 141 -7.62 18.59 12.11
N GLU A 142 -8.75 17.96 12.35
CA GLU A 142 -8.94 17.06 13.49
C GLU A 142 -9.19 15.65 13.00
N TYR A 143 -8.66 14.68 13.74
CA TYR A 143 -8.94 13.28 13.47
C TYR A 143 -9.15 12.51 14.78
N THR A 144 -9.83 11.37 14.67
CA THR A 144 -10.18 10.55 15.82
C THR A 144 -9.08 9.53 16.10
N LEU A 145 -8.60 9.50 17.34
CA LEU A 145 -7.62 8.52 17.80
C LEU A 145 -8.31 7.17 18.10
N PRO A 146 -7.54 6.07 18.10
CA PRO A 146 -8.10 4.74 18.42
C PRO A 146 -8.76 4.67 19.78
N ASN A 147 -8.37 5.53 20.75
CA ASN A 147 -8.96 5.59 22.09
C ASN A 147 -10.26 6.40 22.15
N GLY A 148 -10.74 6.90 21.00
CA GLY A 148 -11.96 7.72 20.94
C GLY A 148 -11.75 9.21 21.12
N GLY A 149 -10.53 9.64 21.47
CA GLY A 149 -10.19 11.06 21.58
C GLY A 149 -9.96 11.67 20.22
N THR A 150 -9.89 13.00 20.17
CA THR A 150 -9.56 13.75 18.95
C THR A 150 -8.18 14.39 19.06
N MET A 151 -7.50 14.47 17.94
CA MET A 151 -6.19 15.11 17.85
C MET A 151 -6.25 16.20 16.78
N LYS A 152 -5.75 17.37 17.11
CA LYS A 152 -5.62 18.46 16.16
C LYS A 152 -4.25 18.37 15.50
N VAL A 153 -4.21 18.45 14.17
CA VAL A 153 -2.97 18.43 13.40
C VAL A 153 -2.93 19.64 12.48
N THR A 154 -1.79 20.31 12.43
CA THR A 154 -1.59 21.50 11.58
C THR A 154 -0.50 21.19 10.56
N LEU A 155 -0.81 21.45 9.29
CA LEU A 155 0.11 21.24 8.18
C LEU A 155 1.08 22.41 8.08
N THR A 156 2.38 22.15 8.16
CA THR A 156 3.42 23.19 8.02
C THR A 156 4.15 23.13 6.69
N SER A 157 4.20 21.95 6.06
CA SER A 157 4.88 21.76 4.78
C SER A 157 4.25 20.60 4.02
N ALA A 158 4.16 20.72 2.72
CA ALA A 158 3.73 19.65 1.83
C ALA A 158 4.48 19.80 0.51
N GLU A 159 5.31 18.81 0.20
CA GLU A 159 6.13 18.79 -1.00
C GLU A 159 5.97 17.44 -1.71
N PRO A 160 6.04 17.42 -3.05
CA PRO A 160 6.04 16.14 -3.77
C PRO A 160 7.23 15.28 -3.34
N TYR A 161 7.01 13.98 -3.18
CA TYR A 161 8.09 13.05 -2.89
C TYR A 161 8.89 12.78 -4.17
N HIS A 162 10.20 12.91 -4.07
CA HIS A 162 11.13 12.56 -5.13
C HIS A 162 12.02 11.43 -4.63
N ALA A 163 11.96 10.31 -5.33
CA ALA A 163 12.83 9.17 -5.05
C ALA A 163 14.26 9.44 -5.50
#